data_ce74a2f46e0d2ba6e3abd4925fcb60b5
#
_entry.id   ce74a2f46e0d2ba6e3abd4925fcb60b5
#
_cell.length_a   1.000
_cell.length_b   1.000
_cell.length_c   1.000
_cell.angle_alpha   90.00
_cell.angle_beta   90.00
_cell.angle_gamma   90.00
#
_symmetry.space_group_name_H-M   'P 1'
#
loop_
_entity.id
_entity.type
_entity.pdbx_description
1 polymer ?
#
loop_
_entity_poly.entity_id
_entity_poly.type
_entity_poly.pdbx_seq_one_letter_code
_entity_poly.pdbx_strand_id
1 'polypeptide(L)' 'MMDEGYMRVKQVSDRIGMSEDWVRRFFAEIEGVRKVKSPAKRFKRPYTILLIPTAIVERELRKMSA' A
#
# COMPACT_ATOMS: atom_id res chain seq x y z
N MET A 1 15.90 -6.59 -8.04
CA MET A 1 15.69 -6.42 -7.84
C MET A 1 14.81 -6.18 -7.51
N MET A 2 14.48 -5.98 -7.30
CA MET A 2 13.81 -5.84 -7.12
C MET A 2 12.96 -5.20 -6.61
N ASP A 3 12.35 -5.09 -6.12
CA ASP A 3 11.45 -4.51 -5.75
C ASP A 3 11.71 -3.38 -5.17
N GLU A 4 12.33 -2.81 -5.34
CA GLU A 4 12.66 -1.75 -5.00
C GLU A 4 12.10 -1.10 -3.93
N GLY A 5 11.70 -1.57 -2.95
CA GLY A 5 11.27 -0.97 -1.77
C GLY A 5 9.83 -0.50 -1.74
N TYR A 6 9.00 -1.10 -2.55
CA TYR A 6 7.58 -0.80 -2.54
C TYR A 6 6.80 -2.04 -2.19
N MET A 7 5.72 -1.86 -1.43
CA MET A 7 4.86 -2.97 -1.08
C MET A 7 3.44 -2.70 -1.54
N ARG A 8 2.72 -3.75 -1.80
CA ARG A 8 1.33 -3.64 -2.18
C ARG A 8 0.47 -3.73 -0.94
N VAL A 9 -0.79 -3.35 -1.08
CA VAL A 9 -1.71 -3.38 0.04
C VAL A 9 -1.75 -4.74 0.71
N LYS A 10 -1.79 -5.79 -0.09
CA LYS A 10 -1.86 -7.12 0.48
C LYS A 10 -0.61 -7.46 1.30
N GLN A 11 0.53 -7.06 0.79
CA GLN A 11 1.78 -7.32 1.50
C GLN A 11 1.85 -6.56 2.80
N VAL A 12 1.40 -5.31 2.79
CA VAL A 12 1.41 -4.49 3.98
C VAL A 12 0.42 -5.06 4.98
N SER A 13 -0.74 -5.49 4.50
CA SER A 13 -1.75 -6.07 5.35
C SER A 13 -1.19 -7.28 6.11
N ASP A 14 -0.46 -8.13 5.40
CA ASP A 14 0.14 -9.30 6.03
C ASP A 14 1.22 -8.91 7.02
N ARG A 15 1.96 -7.87 6.69
CA ARG A 15 3.06 -7.48 7.54
C ARG A 15 2.61 -6.88 8.87
N ILE A 16 1.60 -6.03 8.81
CA ILE A 16 1.18 -5.34 10.04
C ILE A 16 -0.03 -5.98 10.69
N GLY A 17 -0.63 -6.97 10.05
CA GLY A 17 -1.73 -7.67 10.66
C GLY A 17 -3.06 -6.96 10.64
N MET A 18 -3.22 -6.03 9.71
CA MET A 18 -4.48 -5.31 9.59
C MET A 18 -5.14 -5.70 8.29
N SER A 19 -6.43 -5.42 8.17
CA SER A 19 -7.15 -5.77 6.95
C SER A 19 -6.66 -4.91 5.78
N GLU A 20 -6.87 -5.41 4.59
CA GLU A 20 -6.46 -4.67 3.40
C GLU A 20 -7.24 -3.36 3.30
N ASP A 21 -8.49 -3.38 3.70
CA ASP A 21 -9.29 -2.18 3.65
C ASP A 21 -8.72 -1.11 4.58
N TRP A 22 -8.32 -1.51 5.76
CA TRP A 22 -7.70 -0.60 6.71
C TRP A 22 -6.40 -0.03 6.14
N VAL A 23 -5.59 -0.89 5.54
CA VAL A 23 -4.32 -0.48 4.98
C VAL A 23 -4.55 0.53 3.86
N ARG A 24 -5.52 0.25 3.02
CA ARG A 24 -5.80 1.13 1.90
C ARG A 24 -6.18 2.51 2.37
N ARG A 25 -7.03 2.59 3.37
CA ARG A 25 -7.45 3.87 3.89
C ARG A 25 -6.34 4.61 4.60
N PHE A 26 -5.63 3.88 5.43
CA PHE A 26 -4.59 4.51 6.23
C PHE A 26 -3.44 5.04 5.38
N PHE A 27 -2.93 4.21 4.52
CA PHE A 27 -1.78 4.60 3.72
C PHE A 27 -2.11 5.52 2.56
N ALA A 28 -3.35 5.56 2.15
CA ALA A 28 -3.72 6.43 1.04
C ALA A 28 -3.53 7.90 1.37
N GLU A 29 -3.54 8.24 2.64
CA GLU A 29 -3.39 9.63 3.04
C GLU A 29 -1.96 10.00 3.42
N ILE A 30 -1.06 9.06 3.38
CA ILE A 30 0.32 9.34 3.77
C ILE A 30 1.09 9.80 2.56
N GLU A 31 1.82 10.89 2.72
CA GLU A 31 2.67 11.37 1.65
C GLU A 31 3.78 10.40 1.36
N GLY A 32 4.12 10.27 0.11
CA GLY A 32 5.15 9.33 -0.28
C GLY A 32 4.59 8.04 -0.82
N VAL A 33 3.34 7.76 -0.55
CA VAL A 33 2.68 6.58 -1.09
C VAL A 33 2.21 6.90 -2.49
N ARG A 34 2.55 6.05 -3.43
CA ARG A 34 2.19 6.28 -4.83
C ARG A 34 0.88 5.60 -5.15
N LYS A 35 0.05 6.30 -5.87
CA LYS A 35 -1.21 5.74 -6.32
C LYS A 35 -1.17 5.61 -7.82
N VAL A 36 -1.34 4.39 -8.29
CA VAL A 36 -1.29 4.12 -9.71
C VAL A 36 -2.66 3.64 -10.15
N LYS A 37 -3.22 4.30 -11.14
CA LYS A 37 -4.50 3.88 -11.63
C LYS A 37 -4.32 2.82 -12.67
N SER A 38 -5.02 1.73 -12.49
CA SER A 38 -4.97 0.66 -13.45
C SER A 38 -5.96 0.97 -14.57
N PRO A 39 -5.55 0.89 -15.81
CA PRO A 39 -6.47 1.17 -16.91
C PRO A 39 -7.55 0.10 -16.99
N ALA A 40 -8.74 0.54 -17.31
CA ALA A 40 -9.84 -0.40 -17.48
C ALA A 40 -9.64 -1.17 -18.76
N LYS A 41 -9.78 -2.48 -18.70
CA LYS A 41 -9.68 -3.27 -19.87
C LYS A 41 -10.97 -3.93 -20.08
N ARG A 42 -11.54 -3.75 -21.18
CA ARG A 42 -12.77 -4.37 -21.50
C ARG A 42 -13.79 -4.10 -20.43
N PHE A 43 -14.23 -5.13 -19.75
CA PHE A 43 -15.25 -4.93 -18.76
C PHE A 43 -14.75 -4.79 -17.38
N LYS A 44 -13.48 -4.65 -17.20
CA LYS A 44 -12.97 -4.49 -15.86
C LYS A 44 -13.03 -3.05 -15.45
N ARG A 45 -13.37 -2.83 -14.20
CA ARG A 45 -13.41 -1.48 -13.71
C ARG A 45 -12.01 -1.02 -13.38
N PRO A 46 -11.74 0.27 -13.55
CA PRO A 46 -10.44 0.80 -13.15
C PRO A 46 -10.33 0.75 -11.64
N TYR A 47 -9.14 0.47 -11.14
CA TYR A 47 -8.93 0.46 -9.71
C TYR A 47 -7.59 1.09 -9.43
N THR A 48 -7.41 1.52 -8.20
CA THR A 48 -6.19 2.19 -7.79
C THR A 48 -5.28 1.22 -7.09
N ILE A 49 -4.05 1.18 -7.53
CA ILE A 49 -3.04 0.33 -6.90
C ILE A 49 -2.17 1.23 -6.05
N LEU A 50 -2.00 0.88 -4.81
CA LEU A 50 -1.13 1.64 -3.92
C LEU A 50 0.23 0.99 -3.89
N LEU A 51 1.25 1.80 -4.12
CA LEU A 51 2.63 1.36 -3.99
C LEU A 51 3.18 2.07 -2.77
N ILE A 52 3.36 1.33 -1.71
CA ILE A 52 3.74 1.89 -0.42
C ILE A 52 5.21 1.65 -0.18
N PRO A 53 6.02 2.71 -0.08
CA PRO A 53 7.45 2.50 0.16
C PRO A 53 7.68 1.70 1.43
N THR A 54 8.56 0.74 1.35
CA THR A 54 8.86 -0.11 2.50
C THR A 54 9.30 0.73 3.69
N ALA A 55 10.04 1.80 3.42
CA ALA A 55 10.50 2.67 4.50
C ALA A 55 9.32 3.27 5.27
N ILE A 56 8.28 3.64 4.54
CA ILE A 56 7.10 4.20 5.18
C ILE A 56 6.37 3.13 5.99
N VAL A 57 6.30 1.92 5.45
CA VAL A 57 5.66 0.83 6.15
C VAL A 57 6.38 0.58 7.49
N GLU A 58 7.69 0.51 7.44
CA GLU A 58 8.46 0.25 8.64
C GLU A 58 8.32 1.39 9.65
N ARG A 59 8.31 2.62 9.15
CA ARG A 59 8.16 3.77 10.02
C ARG A 59 6.82 3.76 10.75
N GLU A 60 5.76 3.50 10.00
CA GLU A 60 4.44 3.47 10.60
C GLU A 60 4.27 2.28 11.54
N LEU A 61 4.86 1.17 11.17
CA LEU A 61 4.79 -0.01 12.00
C LEU A 61 5.48 0.25 13.34
N ARG A 62 6.60 0.94 13.28
CA ARG A 62 7.33 1.27 14.49
C ARG A 62 6.50 2.19 15.39
N LYS A 63 5.80 3.15 14.79
CA LYS A 63 4.95 4.03 15.56
C LYS A 63 3.82 3.27 16.21
N MET A 64 3.25 2.32 15.51
CA MET A 64 2.14 1.57 16.05
C MET A 64 2.58 0.63 17.15
N SER A 65 3.82 0.19 17.10
CA SER A 65 4.33 -0.73 18.11
C SER A 65 4.78 -0.02 19.39
N ALA A 66 4.97 1.25 19.31
CA ALA A 66 5.53 2.00 20.46
C ALA A 66 4.56 2.14 21.61
#